data_eb1fc71ff5853ba136f67b76605b4fa0
#
_entry.id   eb1fc71ff5853ba136f67b76605b4fa0
#
_cell.length_a   1.000
_cell.length_b   1.000
_cell.length_c   1.000
_cell.angle_alpha   90.00
_cell.angle_beta   90.00
_cell.angle_gamma   90.00
#
_symmetry.space_group_name_H-M   'P 1'
#
loop_
_entity.id
_entity.type
_entity.pdbx_description
1 polymer ?
#
loop_
_entity_poly.entity_id
_entity_poly.type
_entity_poly.pdbx_seq_one_letter_code
_entity_poly.pdbx_strand_id
1 'polypeptide(L)'
;IRKRFGVQLFADADHAGLEVMIRPETGTLRVGDTDAPFAVAELPPQEDVEIRLFVDKYLVEVFVNERQAIVATYLEYEAARELLAYSYGDPTLFRSVEIWKMKATNQGFLEARDSRIWAPTV
;
A
#
# COMPACT_ATOMS: atom_id res chain seq x y z
N ILE A 1 7.01 -10.48 -21.61
CA ILE A 1 6.96 -9.66 -20.35
C ILE A 1 6.19 -10.45 -19.31
N ARG A 2 6.80 -10.61 -18.14
CA ARG A 2 6.15 -11.28 -17.02
C ARG A 2 5.02 -10.43 -16.49
N LYS A 3 3.95 -11.09 -16.06
CA LYS A 3 2.84 -10.38 -15.44
C LYS A 3 3.27 -9.72 -14.13
N ARG A 4 2.90 -8.46 -14.00
CA ARG A 4 3.04 -7.71 -12.75
C ARG A 4 1.97 -6.63 -12.71
N PHE A 5 1.46 -6.36 -11.54
CA PHE A 5 0.43 -5.34 -11.36
C PHE A 5 0.51 -4.76 -9.97
N GLY A 6 -0.10 -3.63 -9.80
CA GLY A 6 -0.14 -2.96 -8.51
C GLY A 6 -0.41 -1.49 -8.63
N VAL A 7 0.15 -0.75 -7.68
CA VAL A 7 0.01 0.70 -7.63
C VAL A 7 1.36 1.35 -7.41
N GLN A 8 1.46 2.60 -7.81
CA GLN A 8 2.63 3.43 -7.56
C GLN A 8 2.19 4.65 -6.78
N LEU A 9 2.77 4.82 -5.59
CA LEU A 9 2.53 5.98 -4.74
C LEU A 9 3.50 7.09 -5.07
N PHE A 10 3.11 8.33 -4.79
CA PHE A 10 3.96 9.51 -5.01
C PHE A 10 4.49 9.60 -6.44
N ALA A 11 3.64 9.23 -7.40
CA ALA A 11 4.04 9.23 -8.80
C ALA A 11 4.18 10.65 -9.32
N ASP A 12 5.28 10.91 -10.00
CA ASP A 12 5.51 12.18 -10.67
C ASP A 12 5.22 12.09 -12.18
N ALA A 13 5.54 13.14 -12.93
CA ALA A 13 5.30 13.19 -14.36
C ALA A 13 6.11 12.14 -15.15
N ASP A 14 7.21 11.68 -14.60
CA ASP A 14 8.05 10.63 -15.19
C ASP A 14 7.69 9.24 -14.68
N HIS A 15 6.59 9.12 -13.96
CA HIS A 15 6.12 7.88 -13.32
C HIS A 15 7.12 7.30 -12.31
N ALA A 16 7.99 8.14 -11.75
CA ALA A 16 8.81 7.75 -10.62
C ALA A 16 8.01 7.87 -9.33
N GLY A 17 8.26 6.98 -8.39
CA GLY A 17 7.55 6.93 -7.12
C GLY A 17 7.85 5.64 -6.37
N LEU A 18 7.05 5.34 -5.37
CA LEU A 18 7.16 4.10 -4.61
C LEU A 18 6.22 3.05 -5.20
N GLU A 19 6.77 1.99 -5.76
CA GLU A 19 5.97 0.90 -6.32
C GLU A 19 5.53 -0.08 -5.25
N VAL A 20 4.26 -0.49 -5.36
CA VAL A 20 3.68 -1.62 -4.64
C VAL A 20 3.29 -2.62 -5.70
N MET A 21 4.12 -3.65 -5.89
CA MET A 21 4.06 -4.53 -7.04
C MET A 21 3.80 -5.97 -6.64
N ILE A 22 2.85 -6.60 -7.32
CA ILE A 22 2.59 -8.03 -7.19
C ILE A 22 3.08 -8.71 -8.46
N ARG A 23 3.87 -9.77 -8.26
CA ARG A 23 4.41 -10.61 -9.32
C ARG A 23 3.87 -12.02 -9.16
N PRO A 24 2.82 -12.38 -9.89
CA PRO A 24 2.21 -13.71 -9.73
C PRO A 24 3.15 -14.87 -10.06
N GLU A 25 3.99 -14.71 -11.07
CA GLU A 25 4.88 -15.80 -11.51
C GLU A 25 5.95 -16.15 -10.48
N THR A 26 6.38 -15.20 -9.69
CA THR A 26 7.40 -15.44 -8.66
C THR A 26 6.81 -15.57 -7.26
N GLY A 27 5.49 -15.32 -7.10
CA GLY A 27 4.85 -15.33 -5.80
C GLY A 27 5.38 -14.26 -4.86
N THR A 28 5.59 -13.06 -5.37
CA THR A 28 6.28 -11.99 -4.64
C THR A 28 5.45 -10.72 -4.59
N LEU A 29 5.43 -10.10 -3.42
CA LEU A 29 5.04 -8.70 -3.22
C LEU A 29 6.33 -7.89 -3.07
N ARG A 30 6.46 -6.83 -3.85
CA ARG A 30 7.60 -5.92 -3.74
C ARG A 30 7.12 -4.52 -3.45
N VAL A 31 7.65 -3.91 -2.41
CA VAL A 31 7.40 -2.51 -2.07
C VAL A 31 8.75 -1.79 -2.04
N GLY A 32 8.95 -0.90 -3.01
CA GLY A 32 10.26 -0.28 -3.20
C GLY A 32 11.32 -1.34 -3.44
N ASP A 33 12.26 -1.48 -2.52
CA ASP A 33 13.36 -2.44 -2.61
C ASP A 33 13.15 -3.68 -1.75
N THR A 34 12.00 -3.81 -1.11
CA THR A 34 11.72 -4.92 -0.19
C THR A 34 10.79 -5.93 -0.83
N ASP A 35 11.22 -7.18 -0.87
CA ASP A 35 10.43 -8.30 -1.34
C ASP A 35 9.91 -9.13 -0.18
N ALA A 36 8.69 -9.64 -0.33
CA ALA A 36 8.09 -10.58 0.62
C ALA A 36 7.26 -11.61 -0.15
N PRO A 37 7.12 -12.83 0.36
CA PRO A 37 6.31 -13.84 -0.31
C PRO A 37 4.83 -13.44 -0.33
N PHE A 38 4.23 -13.56 -1.50
CA PHE A 38 2.78 -13.44 -1.65
C PHE A 38 2.36 -14.24 -2.91
N ALA A 39 1.87 -15.44 -2.69
CA ALA A 39 1.52 -16.35 -3.76
C ALA A 39 0.06 -16.16 -4.21
N VAL A 40 -0.13 -15.38 -5.25
CA VAL A 40 -1.47 -15.15 -5.82
C VAL A 40 -2.13 -16.48 -6.22
N ALA A 41 -1.35 -17.41 -6.76
CA ALA A 41 -1.87 -18.70 -7.19
C ALA A 41 -2.44 -19.55 -6.06
N GLU A 42 -2.07 -19.27 -4.81
CA GLU A 42 -2.58 -19.98 -3.64
C GLU A 42 -3.84 -19.35 -3.05
N LEU A 43 -4.28 -18.21 -3.57
CA LEU A 43 -5.53 -17.61 -3.11
C LEU A 43 -6.71 -18.47 -3.56
N PRO A 44 -7.79 -18.55 -2.75
CA PRO A 44 -9.03 -19.18 -3.20
C PRO A 44 -9.51 -18.55 -4.51
N PRO A 45 -10.13 -19.32 -5.42
CA PRO A 45 -10.48 -18.84 -6.75
C PRO A 45 -11.36 -17.60 -6.79
N GLN A 46 -12.11 -17.34 -5.73
CA GLN A 46 -13.02 -16.21 -5.66
C GLN A 46 -12.49 -15.04 -4.82
N GLU A 47 -11.29 -15.18 -4.31
CA GLU A 47 -10.70 -14.11 -3.51
C GLU A 47 -9.94 -13.14 -4.41
N ASP A 48 -10.32 -11.88 -4.37
CA ASP A 48 -9.59 -10.84 -5.07
C ASP A 48 -8.30 -10.48 -4.32
N VAL A 49 -7.34 -9.94 -5.04
CA VAL A 49 -6.19 -9.32 -4.41
C VAL A 49 -6.63 -7.97 -3.88
N GLU A 50 -6.49 -7.78 -2.57
CA GLU A 50 -6.79 -6.52 -1.90
C GLU A 50 -5.50 -5.90 -1.38
N ILE A 51 -5.21 -4.71 -1.83
CA ILE A 51 -4.06 -3.93 -1.36
C ILE A 51 -4.59 -2.79 -0.50
N ARG A 52 -4.15 -2.74 0.75
CA ARG A 52 -4.48 -1.67 1.68
C ARG A 52 -3.21 -0.89 1.99
N LEU A 53 -3.29 0.41 1.84
CA LEU A 53 -2.16 1.32 2.00
C LEU A 53 -2.48 2.33 3.08
N PHE A 54 -1.56 2.51 4.01
CA PHE A 54 -1.62 3.57 5.00
C PHE A 54 -0.39 4.44 4.79
N VAL A 55 -0.62 5.71 4.52
CA VAL A 55 0.43 6.67 4.20
C VAL A 55 0.44 7.78 5.24
N ASP A 56 1.55 7.94 5.93
CA ASP A 56 1.78 9.03 6.85
C ASP A 56 3.12 9.68 6.52
N LYS A 57 3.07 10.77 5.78
CA LYS A 57 4.24 11.47 5.26
C LYS A 57 5.15 10.51 4.49
N TYR A 58 6.37 10.29 4.95
CA TYR A 58 7.33 9.38 4.31
C TYR A 58 7.10 7.90 4.61
N LEU A 59 6.25 7.60 5.58
CA LEU A 59 6.02 6.22 6.02
C LEU A 59 4.84 5.61 5.28
N VAL A 60 5.05 4.42 4.74
CA VAL A 60 4.02 3.68 4.03
C VAL A 60 3.91 2.28 4.60
N GLU A 61 2.71 1.90 5.00
CA GLU A 61 2.40 0.55 5.43
C GLU A 61 1.52 -0.10 4.37
N VAL A 62 1.92 -1.28 3.92
CA VAL A 62 1.22 -2.03 2.87
C VAL A 62 0.76 -3.35 3.44
N PHE A 63 -0.54 -3.63 3.28
CA PHE A 63 -1.14 -4.91 3.67
C PHE A 63 -1.80 -5.53 2.46
N VAL A 64 -1.54 -6.81 2.21
CA VAL A 64 -2.14 -7.52 1.08
C VAL A 64 -2.89 -8.74 1.59
N ASN A 65 -4.20 -8.76 1.38
CA ASN A 65 -5.13 -9.84 1.73
C ASN A 65 -5.02 -10.30 3.20
N GLU A 66 -4.60 -9.43 4.10
CA GLU A 66 -4.35 -9.77 5.51
C GLU A 66 -3.37 -10.93 5.70
N ARG A 67 -2.59 -11.24 4.66
CA ARG A 67 -1.60 -12.33 4.67
C ARG A 67 -0.17 -11.85 4.62
N GLN A 68 0.05 -10.64 4.13
CA GLN A 68 1.40 -10.09 4.02
C GLN A 68 1.39 -8.60 4.33
N ALA A 69 2.46 -8.12 4.95
CA ALA A 69 2.64 -6.71 5.27
C ALA A 69 4.08 -6.28 5.04
N ILE A 70 4.24 -5.08 4.51
CA ILE A 70 5.55 -4.45 4.34
C ILE A 70 5.44 -3.00 4.78
N VAL A 71 6.44 -2.53 5.53
CA VAL A 71 6.59 -1.13 5.86
C VAL A 71 7.75 -0.57 5.05
N ALA A 72 7.52 0.55 4.39
CA ALA A 72 8.52 1.20 3.57
C ALA A 72 8.56 2.70 3.87
N THR A 73 9.64 3.33 3.44
CA THR A 73 9.78 4.79 3.54
C THR A 73 10.03 5.37 2.16
N TYR A 74 9.51 6.58 1.93
CA TYR A 74 9.76 7.32 0.71
C TYR A 74 10.04 8.78 1.07
N LEU A 75 11.32 9.15 1.06
CA LEU A 75 11.74 10.46 1.56
C LEU A 75 11.28 11.63 0.68
N GLU A 76 11.04 11.37 -0.60
CA GLU A 76 10.62 12.39 -1.56
C GLU A 76 9.09 12.50 -1.67
N TYR A 77 8.38 12.15 -0.63
CA TYR A 77 6.91 12.09 -0.63
C TYR A 77 6.22 13.42 -0.93
N GLU A 78 6.90 14.54 -0.73
CA GLU A 78 6.35 15.87 -1.01
C GLU A 78 6.47 16.28 -2.48
N ALA A 79 7.34 15.61 -3.24
CA ALA A 79 7.61 15.97 -4.63
C ALA A 79 6.45 15.68 -5.56
N ALA A 80 5.67 14.64 -5.27
CA ALA A 80 4.52 14.24 -6.07
C ALA A 80 3.51 13.49 -5.23
N ARG A 81 2.23 13.55 -5.60
CA ARG A 81 1.14 12.99 -4.79
C ARG A 81 0.16 12.14 -5.58
N GLU A 82 0.53 11.71 -6.76
CA GLU A 82 -0.37 10.91 -7.58
C GLU A 82 -0.27 9.43 -7.22
N LEU A 83 -1.39 8.75 -7.35
CA LEU A 83 -1.50 7.31 -7.24
C LEU A 83 -1.79 6.77 -8.63
N LEU A 84 -0.94 5.88 -9.11
CA LEU A 84 -1.13 5.23 -10.40
C LEU A 84 -1.38 3.74 -10.19
N ALA A 85 -2.40 3.20 -10.84
CA ALA A 85 -2.60 1.77 -10.95
C ALA A 85 -2.01 1.29 -12.27
N TYR A 86 -1.39 0.11 -12.28
CA TYR A 86 -0.77 -0.40 -13.50
C TYR A 86 -0.86 -1.91 -13.60
N SER A 87 -0.73 -2.39 -14.83
CA SER A 87 -0.68 -3.81 -15.15
C SER A 87 0.21 -4.01 -16.36
N TYR A 88 1.14 -4.95 -16.27
CA TYR A 88 2.01 -5.37 -17.36
C TYR A 88 1.89 -6.87 -17.58
N GLY A 89 2.02 -7.30 -18.82
CA GLY A 89 1.93 -8.69 -19.21
C GLY A 89 0.53 -9.08 -19.65
N ASP A 90 -0.41 -9.02 -18.74
CA ASP A 90 -1.83 -9.27 -19.02
C ASP A 90 -2.70 -8.16 -18.44
N PRO A 91 -3.90 -7.94 -18.99
CA PRO A 91 -4.83 -6.99 -18.38
C PRO A 91 -5.22 -7.41 -16.97
N THR A 92 -5.41 -6.43 -16.11
CA THR A 92 -5.89 -6.62 -14.75
C THR A 92 -7.11 -5.73 -14.53
N LEU A 93 -8.16 -6.31 -13.97
CA LEU A 93 -9.35 -5.56 -13.63
C LEU A 93 -9.20 -5.01 -12.21
N PHE A 94 -9.28 -3.70 -12.08
CA PHE A 94 -9.38 -3.03 -10.78
C PHE A 94 -10.85 -2.85 -10.45
N ARG A 95 -11.39 -3.67 -9.53
CA ARG A 95 -12.82 -3.68 -9.20
C ARG A 95 -13.23 -2.46 -8.42
N SER A 96 -12.38 -2.00 -7.52
CA SER A 96 -12.64 -0.78 -6.76
C SER A 96 -11.34 -0.13 -6.31
N VAL A 97 -11.38 1.19 -6.24
CA VAL A 97 -10.32 2.00 -5.63
C VAL A 97 -11.00 2.99 -4.71
N GLU A 98 -10.68 2.94 -3.42
CA GLU A 98 -11.26 3.82 -2.42
C GLU A 98 -10.14 4.57 -1.71
N ILE A 99 -10.31 5.87 -1.54
CA ILE A 99 -9.31 6.72 -0.93
C ILE A 99 -9.96 7.50 0.20
N TRP A 100 -9.36 7.41 1.39
CA TRP A 100 -9.79 8.16 2.56
C TRP A 100 -8.68 9.07 3.04
N LYS A 101 -9.05 10.29 3.38
CA LYS A 101 -8.14 11.18 4.08
C LYS A 101 -8.39 11.01 5.57
N MET A 102 -7.42 10.49 6.27
CA MET A 102 -7.53 10.28 7.70
C MET A 102 -7.18 11.56 8.45
N LYS A 103 -8.00 11.90 9.45
CA LYS A 103 -7.70 12.99 10.34
C LYS A 103 -6.72 12.52 11.42
N ALA A 104 -5.87 13.44 11.87
CA ALA A 104 -5.06 13.17 13.04
C ALA A 104 -5.97 12.90 14.23
N THR A 105 -5.73 11.79 14.92
CA THR A 105 -6.49 11.40 16.11
C THR A 105 -5.98 12.08 17.36
N ASN A 106 -4.78 12.65 17.30
CA ASN A 106 -4.22 13.46 18.36
C ASN A 106 -3.40 14.59 17.73
N GLN A 107 -3.35 15.73 18.41
CA GLN A 107 -2.66 16.93 17.93
C GLN A 107 -1.38 17.19 18.74
N GLY A 108 -1.01 16.26 19.57
CA GLY A 108 0.16 16.35 20.43
C GLY A 108 -0.03 15.51 21.67
N PHE A 109 1.04 15.30 22.42
CA PHE A 109 1.02 14.41 23.57
C PHE A 109 -0.02 14.81 24.62
N LEU A 110 -0.11 16.10 24.94
CA LEU A 110 -1.05 16.56 25.97
C LEU A 110 -2.49 16.41 25.54
N GLU A 111 -2.81 16.76 24.30
CA GLU A 111 -4.17 16.59 23.79
C GLU A 111 -4.53 15.13 23.61
N ALA A 112 -3.61 14.30 23.17
CA ALA A 112 -3.84 12.87 23.04
C ALA A 112 -4.17 12.23 24.39
N ARG A 113 -3.55 12.71 25.46
CA ARG A 113 -3.84 12.23 26.81
C ARG A 113 -5.26 12.56 27.25
N ASP A 114 -5.77 13.73 26.87
CA ASP A 114 -7.09 14.22 27.31
C ASP A 114 -8.22 13.83 26.34
N SER A 115 -7.88 13.53 25.08
CA SER A 115 -8.86 13.26 23.99
C SER A 115 -8.69 11.87 23.41
N ARG A 116 -8.57 10.87 24.26
CA ARG A 116 -8.41 9.48 23.80
C ARG A 116 -9.66 8.98 23.11
N ILE A 117 -9.48 8.41 21.92
CA ILE A 117 -10.55 7.70 21.23
C ILE A 117 -10.72 6.26 21.78
N TRP A 118 -9.71 5.76 22.46
CA TRP A 118 -9.76 4.53 23.25
C TRP A 118 -8.83 4.66 24.44
N ALA A 119 -9.11 3.92 25.46
CA ALA A 119 -8.22 3.82 26.62
C ALA A 119 -8.06 2.36 26.99
N PRO A 120 -6.83 1.90 27.29
CA PRO A 120 -6.67 0.54 27.76
C PRO A 120 -7.41 0.36 29.08
N THR A 121 -8.12 -0.73 29.19
CA THR A 121 -8.66 -1.19 30.45
C THR A 121 -7.53 -1.78 31.29
N VAL A 122 -7.22 -1.13 32.34
CA VAL A 122 -6.15 -1.59 33.23
C VAL A 122 -6.79 -2.30 34.40
#